data_58033edf6220fcbad48322037a175f79
#
_entry.id   58033edf6220fcbad48322037a175f79
#
_cell.length_a   1.000
_cell.length_b   1.000
_cell.length_c   1.000
_cell.angle_alpha   90.00
_cell.angle_beta   90.00
_cell.angle_gamma   90.00
#
_symmetry.space_group_name_H-M   'P 1'
#
loop_
_entity.id
_entity.type
_entity.pdbx_description
1 polymer ?
#
loop_
_entity_poly.entity_id
_entity_poly.type
_entity_poly.pdbx_seq_one_letter_code
_entity_poly.pdbx_strand_id
1 'polypeptide(L)'
;MRTKTGLFRTQAFRIVLVYVLLFAFSVTALLGFTYWNTRRTLDAQTDQIIEADITGLTEEYHHFGLPGLVETVRSRTLHQGQALYLLVDGPHHYIAGNLDPWPQISDRPGDMVEFDFERSINGRMETRRARGRVLAVPGDLELLVAQDVHDRYLTERMFTTTLPWTVVNMRSVR
;
A
#
# COMPACT_ATOMS: atom_id res chain seq x y z
N MET A 1 -44.84 -41.20 4.89
CA MET A 1 -43.54 -40.75 5.37
C MET A 1 -42.45 -41.31 4.49
N ARG A 2 -41.86 -40.52 3.61
CA ARG A 2 -40.80 -40.96 2.68
C ARG A 2 -39.49 -40.40 3.16
N THR A 3 -38.65 -41.29 3.65
CA THR A 3 -37.30 -40.98 4.16
C THR A 3 -36.37 -40.56 3.01
N LYS A 4 -35.96 -39.28 3.02
CA LYS A 4 -34.99 -38.65 2.06
C LYS A 4 -33.52 -38.90 2.41
N THR A 5 -33.14 -40.04 2.97
CA THR A 5 -31.80 -40.30 3.50
C THR A 5 -30.89 -41.17 2.62
N GLY A 6 -31.27 -41.42 1.35
CA GLY A 6 -30.50 -42.33 0.48
C GLY A 6 -29.53 -41.68 -0.53
N LEU A 7 -29.63 -40.38 -0.80
CA LEU A 7 -28.88 -39.74 -1.88
C LEU A 7 -27.37 -39.55 -1.57
N PHE A 8 -26.99 -39.42 -0.30
CA PHE A 8 -25.59 -39.20 0.13
C PHE A 8 -24.73 -40.50 0.15
N ARG A 9 -25.32 -41.69 -0.10
CA ARG A 9 -24.62 -42.99 -0.04
C ARG A 9 -24.31 -43.61 -1.42
N THR A 10 -24.69 -42.99 -2.51
CA THR A 10 -24.38 -43.52 -3.84
C THR A 10 -22.93 -43.18 -4.23
N GLN A 11 -22.22 -44.16 -4.81
CA GLN A 11 -20.84 -43.95 -5.31
C GLN A 11 -20.75 -42.75 -6.26
N ALA A 12 -21.76 -42.54 -7.09
CA ALA A 12 -21.86 -41.39 -7.99
C ALA A 12 -21.83 -40.04 -7.24
N PHE A 13 -22.54 -39.93 -6.10
CA PHE A 13 -22.52 -38.71 -5.28
C PHE A 13 -21.12 -38.40 -4.70
N ARG A 14 -20.43 -39.44 -4.25
CA ARG A 14 -19.04 -39.27 -3.71
C ARG A 14 -18.09 -38.78 -4.80
N ILE A 15 -18.18 -39.29 -6.01
CA ILE A 15 -17.35 -38.85 -7.14
C ILE A 15 -17.66 -37.42 -7.51
N VAL A 16 -18.92 -37.03 -7.61
CA VAL A 16 -19.33 -35.64 -7.89
C VAL A 16 -18.86 -34.70 -6.78
N LEU A 17 -19.01 -35.11 -5.51
CA LEU A 17 -18.55 -34.30 -4.37
C LEU A 17 -17.03 -34.07 -4.40
N VAL A 18 -16.25 -35.13 -4.65
CA VAL A 18 -14.79 -35.03 -4.77
C VAL A 18 -14.40 -34.09 -5.91
N TYR A 19 -15.09 -34.19 -7.05
CA TYR A 19 -14.82 -33.32 -8.20
C TYR A 19 -15.13 -31.86 -7.90
N VAL A 20 -16.26 -31.58 -7.25
CA VAL A 20 -16.66 -30.23 -6.84
C VAL A 20 -15.67 -29.65 -5.83
N LEU A 21 -15.23 -30.45 -4.85
CA LEU A 21 -14.23 -30.01 -3.87
C LEU A 21 -12.87 -29.73 -4.52
N LEU A 22 -12.44 -30.61 -5.44
CA LEU A 22 -11.19 -30.40 -6.18
C LEU A 22 -11.26 -29.15 -7.05
N PHE A 23 -12.39 -28.92 -7.73
CA PHE A 23 -12.61 -27.73 -8.53
C PHE A 23 -12.62 -26.46 -7.67
N ALA A 24 -13.36 -26.46 -6.56
CA ALA A 24 -13.42 -25.35 -5.62
C ALA A 24 -12.04 -25.03 -5.05
N PHE A 25 -11.26 -26.05 -4.68
CA PHE A 25 -9.87 -25.90 -4.22
C PHE A 25 -8.98 -25.27 -5.30
N SER A 26 -9.06 -25.76 -6.53
CA SER A 26 -8.30 -25.25 -7.67
C SER A 26 -8.60 -23.75 -7.94
N VAL A 27 -9.87 -23.39 -7.96
CA VAL A 27 -10.29 -21.98 -8.15
C VAL A 27 -9.80 -21.10 -7.00
N THR A 28 -9.95 -21.56 -5.76
CA THR A 28 -9.49 -20.81 -4.58
C THR A 28 -7.97 -20.63 -4.59
N ALA A 29 -7.23 -21.66 -4.93
CA ALA A 29 -5.77 -21.60 -5.05
C ALA A 29 -5.34 -20.63 -6.15
N LEU A 30 -5.99 -20.65 -7.32
CA LEU A 30 -5.71 -19.73 -8.42
C LEU A 30 -5.98 -18.28 -8.04
N LEU A 31 -7.12 -18.01 -7.42
CA LEU A 31 -7.48 -16.67 -6.96
C LEU A 31 -6.51 -16.17 -5.90
N GLY A 32 -6.14 -17.01 -4.93
CA GLY A 32 -5.17 -16.69 -3.89
C GLY A 32 -3.78 -16.39 -4.46
N PHE A 33 -3.34 -17.19 -5.42
CA PHE A 33 -2.06 -16.97 -6.11
C PHE A 33 -2.06 -15.65 -6.91
N THR A 34 -3.14 -15.38 -7.66
CA THR A 34 -3.28 -14.16 -8.45
C THR A 34 -3.28 -12.92 -7.53
N TYR A 35 -4.02 -12.98 -6.44
CA TYR A 35 -4.08 -11.91 -5.45
C TYR A 35 -2.70 -11.62 -4.84
N TRP A 36 -1.98 -12.65 -4.42
CA TRP A 36 -0.65 -12.49 -3.84
C TRP A 36 0.37 -11.95 -4.84
N ASN A 37 0.34 -12.44 -6.07
CA ASN A 37 1.24 -11.98 -7.14
C ASN A 37 0.99 -10.52 -7.50
N THR A 38 -0.27 -10.11 -7.58
CA THR A 38 -0.65 -8.71 -7.89
C THR A 38 -0.14 -7.75 -6.82
N ARG A 39 -0.28 -8.09 -5.54
CA ARG A 39 0.25 -7.28 -4.42
C ARG A 39 1.75 -7.04 -4.55
N ARG A 40 2.53 -8.10 -4.73
CA ARG A 40 3.99 -7.99 -4.88
C ARG A 40 4.41 -7.09 -6.03
N THR A 41 3.69 -7.16 -7.14
CA THR A 41 3.99 -6.32 -8.31
C THR A 41 3.72 -4.84 -8.05
N LEU A 42 2.64 -4.51 -7.36
CA LEU A 42 2.28 -3.12 -7.02
C LEU A 42 3.25 -2.49 -6.03
N ASP A 43 3.70 -3.24 -5.02
CA ASP A 43 4.70 -2.77 -4.07
C ASP A 43 6.04 -2.53 -4.76
N ALA A 44 6.47 -3.46 -5.61
CA ALA A 44 7.70 -3.31 -6.38
C ALA A 44 7.68 -2.10 -7.33
N GLN A 45 6.54 -1.80 -7.95
CA GLN A 45 6.39 -0.61 -8.79
C GLN A 45 6.52 0.68 -7.97
N THR A 46 5.90 0.73 -6.79
CA THR A 46 6.02 1.89 -5.90
C THR A 46 7.46 2.08 -5.45
N ASP A 47 8.13 1.01 -5.06
CA ASP A 47 9.52 1.05 -4.64
C ASP A 47 10.44 1.54 -5.76
N GLN A 48 10.20 1.12 -7.01
CA GLN A 48 10.94 1.60 -8.18
C GLN A 48 10.73 3.10 -8.45
N ILE A 49 9.52 3.61 -8.28
CA ILE A 49 9.24 5.04 -8.44
C ILE A 49 10.00 5.85 -7.37
N ILE A 50 9.93 5.42 -6.12
CA ILE A 50 10.65 6.07 -5.01
C ILE A 50 12.16 6.05 -5.25
N GLU A 51 12.72 4.93 -5.71
CA GLU A 51 14.15 4.79 -6.00
C GLU A 51 14.59 5.70 -7.16
N ALA A 52 13.79 5.79 -8.21
CA ALA A 52 14.06 6.70 -9.33
C ALA A 52 14.04 8.17 -8.89
N ASP A 53 13.09 8.53 -8.03
CA ASP A 53 12.99 9.88 -7.45
C ASP A 53 14.19 10.20 -6.57
N ILE A 54 14.59 9.27 -5.71
CA ILE A 54 15.79 9.40 -4.85
C ILE A 54 17.04 9.60 -5.70
N THR A 55 17.20 8.77 -6.74
CA THR A 55 18.36 8.87 -7.65
C THR A 55 18.42 10.25 -8.28
N GLY A 56 17.32 10.73 -8.85
CA GLY A 56 17.28 12.06 -9.48
C GLY A 56 17.53 13.20 -8.50
N LEU A 57 17.00 13.12 -7.26
CA LEU A 57 17.25 14.13 -6.24
C LEU A 57 18.69 14.10 -5.73
N THR A 58 19.30 12.92 -5.66
CA THR A 58 20.70 12.76 -5.28
C THR A 58 21.65 13.33 -6.35
N GLU A 59 21.36 13.10 -7.62
CA GLU A 59 22.11 13.69 -8.75
C GLU A 59 22.02 15.22 -8.72
N GLU A 60 20.82 15.77 -8.48
CA GLU A 60 20.63 17.21 -8.37
C GLU A 60 21.43 17.81 -7.22
N TYR A 61 21.44 17.13 -6.06
CA TYR A 61 22.28 17.54 -4.94
C TYR A 61 23.77 17.51 -5.30
N HIS A 62 24.23 16.49 -6.01
CA HIS A 62 25.65 16.41 -6.42
C HIS A 62 26.04 17.51 -7.40
N HIS A 63 25.18 17.95 -8.28
CA HIS A 63 25.46 18.97 -9.28
C HIS A 63 25.31 20.39 -8.74
N PHE A 64 24.29 20.67 -7.94
CA PHE A 64 23.89 22.02 -7.54
C PHE A 64 23.86 22.22 -6.01
N GLY A 65 24.22 21.20 -5.23
CA GLY A 65 24.21 21.24 -3.77
C GLY A 65 22.82 21.41 -3.18
N LEU A 66 22.77 21.89 -1.93
CA LEU A 66 21.51 22.09 -1.21
C LEU A 66 20.53 23.05 -1.93
N PRO A 67 20.94 24.17 -2.52
CA PRO A 67 20.01 25.04 -3.22
C PRO A 67 19.28 24.35 -4.38
N GLY A 68 19.99 23.53 -5.19
CA GLY A 68 19.40 22.76 -6.27
C GLY A 68 18.42 21.71 -5.76
N LEU A 69 18.78 20.98 -4.72
CA LEU A 69 17.90 20.01 -4.08
C LEU A 69 16.60 20.65 -3.58
N VAL A 70 16.69 21.78 -2.87
CA VAL A 70 15.52 22.52 -2.35
C VAL A 70 14.60 22.95 -3.49
N GLU A 71 15.16 23.52 -4.56
CA GLU A 71 14.38 23.98 -5.71
C GLU A 71 13.69 22.80 -6.43
N THR A 72 14.39 21.70 -6.60
CA THR A 72 13.84 20.50 -7.22
C THR A 72 12.74 19.87 -6.37
N VAL A 73 12.92 19.78 -5.04
CA VAL A 73 11.88 19.32 -4.13
C VAL A 73 10.64 20.21 -4.24
N ARG A 74 10.79 21.54 -4.22
CA ARG A 74 9.69 22.49 -4.37
C ARG A 74 8.96 22.32 -5.71
N SER A 75 9.72 22.24 -6.80
CA SER A 75 9.13 22.03 -8.14
C SER A 75 8.33 20.75 -8.24
N ARG A 76 8.86 19.64 -7.70
CA ARG A 76 8.17 18.34 -7.71
C ARG A 76 6.89 18.36 -6.87
N THR A 77 6.88 19.03 -5.73
CA THR A 77 5.70 19.14 -4.87
C THR A 77 4.54 19.88 -5.52
N LEU A 78 4.83 20.78 -6.47
CA LEU A 78 3.78 21.49 -7.21
C LEU A 78 3.10 20.65 -8.28
N HIS A 79 3.78 19.62 -8.80
CA HIS A 79 3.31 18.88 -10.00
C HIS A 79 2.84 17.46 -9.72
N GLN A 80 3.17 16.87 -8.58
CA GLN A 80 2.90 15.46 -8.31
C GLN A 80 1.94 15.27 -7.12
N GLY A 81 0.67 15.03 -7.42
CA GLY A 81 -0.40 14.93 -6.41
C GLY A 81 -0.30 13.77 -5.41
N GLN A 82 0.43 12.70 -5.72
CA GLN A 82 0.58 11.52 -4.85
C GLN A 82 1.97 11.39 -4.23
N ALA A 83 2.98 12.03 -4.78
CA ALA A 83 4.33 12.00 -4.24
C ALA A 83 4.46 12.94 -3.03
N LEU A 84 5.16 12.46 -2.02
CA LEU A 84 5.44 13.17 -0.78
C LEU A 84 6.94 13.33 -0.64
N TYR A 85 7.35 14.55 -0.39
CA TYR A 85 8.75 14.91 -0.16
C TYR A 85 8.85 15.69 1.12
N LEU A 86 9.89 15.43 1.91
CA LEU A 86 10.22 16.22 3.08
C LEU A 86 11.73 16.26 3.24
N LEU A 87 12.29 17.43 3.14
CA LEU A 87 13.70 17.72 3.42
C LEU A 87 13.79 18.46 4.74
N VAL A 88 14.59 17.94 5.65
CA VAL A 88 14.80 18.48 7.00
C VAL A 88 16.28 18.55 7.33
N ASP A 89 16.64 19.32 8.34
CA ASP A 89 17.97 19.32 8.96
C ASP A 89 17.99 18.49 10.26
N GLY A 90 19.14 18.33 10.90
CA GLY A 90 19.44 17.42 11.99
C GLY A 90 18.36 17.22 13.06
N PRO A 91 17.75 18.27 13.64
CA PRO A 91 16.64 18.08 14.59
C PRO A 91 15.26 18.03 13.92
N HIS A 92 15.17 17.65 12.67
CA HIS A 92 13.95 17.60 11.86
C HIS A 92 13.28 18.97 11.63
N HIS A 93 14.08 20.04 11.51
CA HIS A 93 13.53 21.31 11.09
C HIS A 93 13.20 21.30 9.59
N TYR A 94 11.99 21.70 9.26
CA TYR A 94 11.50 21.77 7.90
C TYR A 94 12.33 22.72 7.02
N ILE A 95 12.78 22.24 5.88
CA ILE A 95 13.48 23.04 4.84
C ILE A 95 12.58 23.17 3.61
N ALA A 96 12.11 22.04 3.06
CA ALA A 96 11.27 22.02 1.87
C ALA A 96 10.47 20.70 1.79
N GLY A 97 9.28 20.75 1.18
CA GLY A 97 8.46 19.57 0.95
C GLY A 97 6.97 19.86 0.97
N ASN A 98 6.15 18.82 0.89
CA ASN A 98 4.70 18.88 1.02
C ASN A 98 4.17 18.00 2.16
N LEU A 99 5.06 17.57 3.04
CA LEU A 99 4.75 16.83 4.25
C LEU A 99 5.30 17.59 5.44
N ASP A 100 4.51 17.79 6.47
CA ASP A 100 4.86 18.43 7.73
C ASP A 100 3.78 18.07 8.77
N PRO A 101 4.14 17.61 9.98
CA PRO A 101 5.48 17.42 10.54
C PRO A 101 6.18 16.13 10.08
N TRP A 102 7.42 15.92 10.56
CA TRP A 102 8.16 14.66 10.38
C TRP A 102 7.33 13.49 10.92
N PRO A 103 7.07 12.45 10.09
CA PRO A 103 6.24 11.34 10.51
C PRO A 103 6.93 10.47 11.58
N GLN A 104 6.12 9.77 12.37
CA GLN A 104 6.64 8.80 13.34
C GLN A 104 7.09 7.53 12.62
N ILE A 105 8.33 7.53 12.17
CA ILE A 105 8.95 6.39 11.49
C ILE A 105 10.15 5.89 12.29
N SER A 106 10.49 4.61 12.11
CA SER A 106 11.72 4.06 12.69
C SER A 106 12.92 4.61 11.92
N ASP A 107 13.83 5.28 12.62
CA ASP A 107 14.97 6.03 12.07
C ASP A 107 16.09 5.12 11.56
N ARG A 108 15.80 4.26 10.59
CA ARG A 108 16.84 3.55 9.84
C ARG A 108 16.90 4.10 8.43
N PRO A 109 17.85 4.98 8.12
CA PRO A 109 18.05 5.45 6.76
C PRO A 109 18.29 4.27 5.82
N GLY A 110 17.61 4.29 4.68
CA GLY A 110 17.76 3.28 3.63
C GLY A 110 16.67 2.22 3.56
N ASP A 111 15.94 1.94 4.62
CA ASP A 111 14.83 0.98 4.60
C ASP A 111 13.54 1.62 4.06
N MET A 112 12.70 0.79 3.41
CA MET A 112 11.35 1.20 3.06
C MET A 112 10.48 1.21 4.30
N VAL A 113 9.80 2.34 4.55
CA VAL A 113 8.94 2.56 5.70
C VAL A 113 7.52 2.89 5.27
N GLU A 114 6.56 2.45 6.07
CA GLU A 114 5.16 2.85 5.94
C GLU A 114 4.77 3.70 7.14
N PHE A 115 4.06 4.78 6.88
CA PHE A 115 3.61 5.69 7.92
C PHE A 115 2.27 6.33 7.58
N ASP A 116 1.58 6.79 8.60
CA ASP A 116 0.35 7.54 8.44
C ASP A 116 0.67 9.05 8.46
N PHE A 117 -0.02 9.80 7.60
CA PHE A 117 0.10 11.25 7.51
C PHE A 117 -1.28 11.89 7.32
N GLU A 118 -1.38 13.16 7.66
CA GLU A 118 -2.63 13.91 7.51
C GLU A 118 -2.60 14.76 6.24
N ARG A 119 -3.67 14.72 5.48
CA ARG A 119 -3.85 15.53 4.28
C ARG A 119 -5.23 16.16 4.24
N SER A 120 -5.28 17.44 3.89
CA SER A 120 -6.56 18.14 3.65
C SER A 120 -7.10 17.79 2.27
N ILE A 121 -8.24 17.10 2.22
CA ILE A 121 -8.96 16.76 0.99
C ILE A 121 -10.35 17.38 1.07
N ASN A 122 -10.67 18.26 0.13
CA ASN A 122 -11.95 18.98 0.11
C ASN A 122 -12.28 19.69 1.44
N GLY A 123 -11.25 20.22 2.12
CA GLY A 123 -11.41 20.94 3.39
C GLY A 123 -11.59 20.04 4.61
N ARG A 124 -11.41 18.73 4.49
CA ARG A 124 -11.40 17.78 5.61
C ARG A 124 -10.02 17.17 5.77
N MET A 125 -9.56 17.10 7.01
CA MET A 125 -8.33 16.37 7.33
C MET A 125 -8.61 14.88 7.29
N GLU A 126 -7.86 14.17 6.47
CA GLU A 126 -7.93 12.71 6.33
C GLU A 126 -6.57 12.11 6.68
N THR A 127 -6.58 11.10 7.54
CA THR A 127 -5.39 10.27 7.79
C THR A 127 -5.22 9.32 6.63
N ARG A 128 -4.09 9.41 5.95
CA ARG A 128 -3.74 8.60 4.79
C ARG A 128 -2.46 7.81 5.06
N ARG A 129 -2.26 6.75 4.32
CA ARG A 129 -1.06 5.92 4.43
C ARG A 129 -0.10 6.20 3.29
N ALA A 130 1.16 6.37 3.63
CA ALA A 130 2.26 6.53 2.69
C ALA A 130 3.29 5.41 2.85
N ARG A 131 3.99 5.13 1.77
CA ARG A 131 5.16 4.25 1.73
C ARG A 131 6.33 5.05 1.15
N GLY A 132 7.47 5.02 1.82
CA GLY A 132 8.61 5.83 1.41
C GLY A 132 9.93 5.34 1.98
N ARG A 133 10.98 6.12 1.70
CA ARG A 133 12.34 5.86 2.17
C ARG A 133 12.97 7.14 2.68
N VAL A 134 13.70 7.05 3.78
CA VAL A 134 14.54 8.12 4.31
C VAL A 134 15.95 7.97 3.76
N LEU A 135 16.50 9.05 3.27
CA LEU A 135 17.87 9.15 2.79
C LEU A 135 18.65 10.18 3.63
N ALA A 136 19.81 9.79 4.14
CA ALA A 136 20.74 10.72 4.72
C ALA A 136 21.48 11.47 3.61
N VAL A 137 21.44 12.79 3.64
CA VAL A 137 22.11 13.68 2.69
C VAL A 137 23.27 14.35 3.41
N PRO A 138 24.45 14.55 2.77
CA PRO A 138 25.57 15.23 3.42
C PRO A 138 25.17 16.59 4.00
N GLY A 139 25.73 16.94 5.17
CA GLY A 139 25.42 18.21 5.86
C GLY A 139 24.35 18.09 6.94
N ASP A 140 24.21 16.89 7.54
CA ASP A 140 23.22 16.61 8.59
C ASP A 140 21.78 16.84 8.12
N LEU A 141 21.51 16.44 6.87
CA LEU A 141 20.22 16.58 6.20
C LEU A 141 19.57 15.21 6.03
N GLU A 142 18.25 15.17 6.15
CA GLU A 142 17.44 14.00 5.86
C GLU A 142 16.38 14.32 4.79
N LEU A 143 16.31 13.45 3.80
CA LEU A 143 15.33 13.53 2.73
C LEU A 143 14.39 12.31 2.81
N LEU A 144 13.13 12.55 3.07
CA LEU A 144 12.08 11.56 2.95
C LEU A 144 11.41 11.68 1.58
N VAL A 145 11.41 10.60 0.83
CA VAL A 145 10.68 10.46 -0.43
C VAL A 145 9.64 9.36 -0.27
N ALA A 146 8.37 9.67 -0.48
CA ALA A 146 7.28 8.73 -0.28
C ALA A 146 6.16 8.88 -1.34
N GLN A 147 5.32 7.86 -1.42
CA GLN A 147 4.12 7.82 -2.24
C GLN A 147 2.90 7.57 -1.36
N ASP A 148 1.83 8.32 -1.62
CA ASP A 148 0.52 8.08 -1.02
C ASP A 148 -0.06 6.77 -1.59
N VAL A 149 -0.22 5.78 -0.73
CA VAL A 149 -0.74 4.45 -1.10
C VAL A 149 -2.12 4.17 -0.49
N HIS A 150 -2.78 5.19 0.07
CA HIS A 150 -4.03 5.06 0.81
C HIS A 150 -5.17 4.45 -0.01
N ASP A 151 -5.34 4.86 -1.26
CA ASP A 151 -6.43 4.37 -2.11
C ASP A 151 -6.34 2.86 -2.38
N ARG A 152 -5.13 2.30 -2.34
CA ARG A 152 -4.90 0.85 -2.43
C ARG A 152 -5.40 0.13 -1.18
N TYR A 153 -5.15 0.69 0.02
CA TYR A 153 -5.60 0.12 1.30
C TYR A 153 -7.11 0.14 1.47
N LEU A 154 -7.80 1.17 0.97
CA LEU A 154 -9.26 1.24 1.03
C LEU A 154 -9.92 0.12 0.21
N THR A 155 -9.40 -0.15 -0.97
CA THR A 155 -9.88 -1.23 -1.83
C THR A 155 -9.75 -2.59 -1.13
N GLU A 156 -8.64 -2.83 -0.43
CA GLU A 156 -8.42 -4.08 0.31
C GLU A 156 -9.37 -4.25 1.50
N ARG A 157 -9.64 -3.20 2.27
CA ARG A 157 -10.60 -3.25 3.39
C ARG A 157 -12.02 -3.57 2.93
N MET A 158 -12.44 -3.06 1.78
CA MET A 158 -13.79 -3.36 1.27
C MET A 158 -13.96 -4.85 0.93
N PHE A 159 -12.95 -5.52 0.41
CA PHE A 159 -13.00 -6.95 0.10
C PHE A 159 -12.99 -7.84 1.35
N THR A 160 -12.34 -7.42 2.43
CA THR A 160 -12.28 -8.22 3.66
C THR A 160 -13.52 -8.05 4.53
N THR A 161 -14.25 -6.95 4.41
CA THR A 161 -15.43 -6.65 5.26
C THR A 161 -16.73 -7.19 4.67
N THR A 162 -16.82 -7.47 3.38
CA THR A 162 -18.05 -7.95 2.71
C THR A 162 -18.24 -9.46 2.75
N LEU A 163 -17.19 -10.25 3.01
CA LEU A 163 -17.28 -11.72 3.01
C LEU A 163 -18.00 -12.35 4.23
N PRO A 164 -18.02 -11.80 5.44
CA PRO A 164 -18.69 -12.48 6.57
C PRO A 164 -20.21 -12.29 6.62
N TRP A 165 -20.79 -11.32 5.95
CA TRP A 165 -22.24 -11.02 6.08
C TRP A 165 -23.17 -11.86 5.23
N THR A 166 -22.72 -12.39 4.11
CA THR A 166 -23.53 -13.21 3.22
C THR A 166 -23.75 -14.65 3.73
N VAL A 167 -22.86 -15.17 4.55
CA VAL A 167 -22.95 -16.53 5.08
C VAL A 167 -23.90 -16.62 6.30
N VAL A 168 -24.04 -15.54 7.07
CA VAL A 168 -24.85 -15.50 8.30
C VAL A 168 -26.36 -15.33 7.96
N ASN A 169 -26.70 -14.65 6.86
CA ASN A 169 -28.11 -14.34 6.57
C ASN A 169 -28.89 -15.45 5.85
N MET A 170 -28.25 -16.55 5.49
CA MET A 170 -28.92 -17.72 4.87
C MET A 170 -29.55 -18.68 5.89
N ARG A 171 -29.43 -18.39 7.20
CA ARG A 171 -29.97 -19.25 8.29
C ARG A 171 -31.25 -18.76 8.96
N SER A 172 -31.85 -17.67 8.48
CA SER A 172 -33.02 -17.06 9.14
C SER A 172 -34.21 -16.86 8.20
N VAL A 173 -34.48 -17.79 7.27
CA VAL A 173 -35.77 -17.87 6.60
C VAL A 173 -36.30 -19.26 6.83
N ARG A 174 -37.07 -19.42 7.87
CA ARG A 174 -38.10 -20.42 8.07
C ARG A 174 -39.34 -19.75 8.60
#